data_827289c6dd5d8c4e7472b365d0599229
#
_entry.id   827289c6dd5d8c4e7472b365d0599229
#
_cell.length_a   1.000
_cell.length_b   1.000
_cell.length_c   1.000
_cell.angle_alpha   90.00
_cell.angle_beta   90.00
_cell.angle_gamma   90.00
#
_symmetry.space_group_name_H-M   'P 1'
#
loop_
_entity.id
_entity.type
_entity.pdbx_description
1 polymer ?
#
loop_
_entity_poly.entity_id
_entity_poly.type
_entity_poly.pdbx_seq_one_letter_code
_entity_poly.pdbx_strand_id
1 'polypeptide(L)'
;MTLKIQRFAAGEEIIFRLSGRIEPEQLSELQRLFKAEPEGQSIVIDLTDLKLVDRGALKFLVICKAEGMRLENCLGYICEWIMREKR
;
A
#
# COMPACT_ATOMS: atom_id res chain seq x y z
N MET A 1 -1.48 -18.41 -0.24
CA MET A 1 -0.39 -17.56 0.23
C MET A 1 -0.91 -16.26 0.77
N THR A 2 -0.43 -15.89 1.90
CA THR A 2 -0.92 -14.70 2.58
C THR A 2 0.01 -13.53 2.35
N LEU A 3 -0.49 -12.37 2.72
CA LEU A 3 0.26 -11.13 2.65
C LEU A 3 1.24 -11.05 3.81
N LYS A 4 2.45 -10.63 3.52
CA LYS A 4 3.43 -10.35 4.55
C LYS A 4 3.63 -8.84 4.63
N ILE A 5 3.53 -8.31 5.83
CA ILE A 5 3.65 -6.88 6.06
C ILE A 5 4.86 -6.63 6.94
N GLN A 6 5.76 -5.78 6.49
CA GLN A 6 6.92 -5.38 7.27
C GLN A 6 6.89 -3.87 7.46
N ARG A 7 7.17 -3.42 8.67
CA ARG A 7 7.14 -2.01 9.00
C ARG A 7 8.55 -1.54 9.34
N PHE A 8 8.95 -0.45 8.72
CA PHE A 8 10.25 0.17 8.99
C PHE A 8 10.04 1.63 9.31
N ALA A 9 10.68 2.12 10.35
CA ALA A 9 10.65 3.53 10.69
C ALA A 9 11.95 4.16 10.26
N ALA A 10 11.87 5.24 9.50
CA ALA A 10 13.03 5.94 8.98
C ALA A 10 12.79 7.44 9.08
N GLY A 11 13.27 8.05 10.15
CA GLY A 11 13.05 9.47 10.39
C GLY A 11 11.57 9.76 10.56
N GLU A 12 11.06 10.63 9.71
CA GLU A 12 9.63 10.98 9.76
C GLU A 12 8.80 10.13 8.83
N GLU A 13 9.39 9.09 8.26
CA GLU A 13 8.68 8.20 7.35
C GLU A 13 8.49 6.84 7.98
N ILE A 14 7.31 6.27 7.72
CA ILE A 14 7.01 4.90 8.09
C ILE A 14 6.82 4.14 6.80
N ILE A 15 7.63 3.10 6.61
CA ILE A 15 7.60 2.33 5.37
C ILE A 15 6.97 0.98 5.64
N PHE A 16 5.91 0.68 4.91
CA PHE A 16 5.26 -0.64 4.95
C PHE A 16 5.61 -1.39 3.69
N ARG A 17 6.37 -2.47 3.83
CA ARG A 17 6.67 -3.33 2.68
C ARG A 17 5.67 -4.46 2.64
N LEU A 18 4.98 -4.56 1.52
CA LEU A 18 3.96 -5.58 1.32
C LEU A 18 4.53 -6.63 0.38
N SER A 19 4.43 -7.90 0.79
CA SER A 19 4.94 -9.01 0.01
C SER A 19 3.83 -10.03 -0.21
N GLY A 20 3.80 -10.62 -1.38
CA GLY A 20 2.87 -11.70 -1.69
C GLY A 20 1.62 -11.21 -2.38
N ARG A 21 0.47 -11.51 -1.80
CA ARG A 21 -0.82 -11.20 -2.40
C ARG A 21 -1.71 -10.51 -1.39
N ILE A 22 -2.33 -9.42 -1.80
CA ILE A 22 -3.31 -8.72 -0.96
C ILE A 22 -4.67 -9.36 -1.18
N GLU A 23 -5.23 -9.93 -0.12
CA GLU A 23 -6.56 -10.54 -0.16
C GLU A 23 -7.57 -9.58 0.43
N PRO A 24 -8.86 -9.72 0.04
CA PRO A 24 -9.86 -8.75 0.51
C PRO A 24 -9.93 -8.61 2.02
N GLU A 25 -9.79 -9.71 2.76
CA GLU A 25 -9.91 -9.63 4.22
C GLU A 25 -8.75 -8.89 4.84
N GLN A 26 -7.65 -8.71 4.10
CA GLN A 26 -6.48 -8.03 4.65
C GLN A 26 -6.55 -6.52 4.44
N LEU A 27 -7.47 -6.05 3.62
CA LEU A 27 -7.60 -4.62 3.38
C LEU A 27 -8.01 -3.87 4.64
N SER A 28 -8.91 -4.45 5.42
CA SER A 28 -9.32 -3.84 6.69
C SER A 28 -8.15 -3.75 7.65
N GLU A 29 -7.33 -4.79 7.69
CA GLU A 29 -6.18 -4.81 8.58
C GLU A 29 -5.17 -3.75 8.17
N LEU A 30 -4.92 -3.60 6.88
CA LEU A 30 -4.01 -2.59 6.39
C LEU A 30 -4.51 -1.19 6.74
N GLN A 31 -5.81 -0.95 6.56
CA GLN A 31 -6.37 0.34 6.92
C GLN A 31 -6.14 0.64 8.39
N ARG A 32 -6.35 -0.35 9.25
CA ARG A 32 -6.17 -0.17 10.67
C ARG A 32 -4.72 0.15 11.01
N LEU A 33 -3.79 -0.56 10.37
CA LEU A 33 -2.38 -0.30 10.60
C LEU A 33 -1.97 1.10 10.19
N PHE A 34 -2.48 1.56 9.05
CA PHE A 34 -2.13 2.89 8.58
C PHE A 34 -2.71 3.97 9.47
N LYS A 35 -3.95 3.77 9.95
CA LYS A 35 -4.59 4.75 10.80
C LYS A 35 -3.97 4.80 12.20
N ALA A 36 -3.29 3.74 12.60
CA ALA A 36 -2.65 3.71 13.90
C ALA A 36 -1.36 4.52 13.97
N GLU A 37 -0.83 4.93 12.81
CA GLU A 37 0.38 5.73 12.80
C GLU A 37 0.09 7.15 13.24
N PRO A 38 1.03 7.77 13.98
CA PRO A 38 0.81 9.14 14.45
C PRO A 38 0.65 10.12 13.30
N GLU A 39 -0.12 11.17 13.55
CA GLU A 39 -0.24 12.24 12.58
C GLU A 39 1.10 12.93 12.42
N GLY A 40 1.36 13.41 11.21
CA GLY A 40 2.63 14.05 10.93
C GLY A 40 3.66 13.11 10.36
N GLN A 41 3.40 11.80 10.40
CA GLN A 41 4.29 10.83 9.78
C GLN A 41 3.89 10.62 8.34
N SER A 42 4.89 10.51 7.46
CA SER A 42 4.65 10.18 6.07
C SER A 42 4.66 8.67 5.92
N ILE A 43 3.62 8.13 5.29
CA ILE A 43 3.52 6.70 5.09
C ILE A 43 3.93 6.36 3.66
N VAL A 44 4.86 5.44 3.53
CA VAL A 44 5.34 4.95 2.24
C VAL A 44 4.98 3.47 2.15
N ILE A 45 4.36 3.08 1.06
CA ILE A 45 4.00 1.70 0.82
C ILE A 45 4.94 1.16 -0.24
N ASP A 46 5.78 0.19 0.14
CA ASP A 46 6.77 -0.41 -0.76
C ASP A 46 6.18 -1.66 -1.36
N LEU A 47 6.04 -1.66 -2.67
CA LEU A 47 5.36 -2.72 -3.39
C LEU A 47 6.33 -3.64 -4.14
N THR A 48 7.61 -3.59 -3.78
CA THR A 48 8.65 -4.36 -4.49
C THR A 48 8.30 -5.84 -4.61
N ASP A 49 7.86 -6.44 -3.52
CA ASP A 49 7.63 -7.88 -3.48
C ASP A 49 6.16 -8.24 -3.60
N LEU A 50 5.32 -7.30 -3.98
CA LEU A 50 3.91 -7.58 -4.18
C LEU A 50 3.72 -8.29 -5.51
N LYS A 51 3.09 -9.46 -5.48
CA LYS A 51 3.01 -10.31 -6.66
C LYS A 51 1.70 -10.14 -7.42
N LEU A 52 0.60 -10.07 -6.69
CA LEU A 52 -0.71 -9.99 -7.32
C LEU A 52 -1.57 -8.96 -6.62
N VAL A 53 -2.34 -8.23 -7.42
CA VAL A 53 -3.25 -7.21 -6.92
C VAL A 53 -4.57 -7.40 -7.64
N ASP A 54 -5.64 -7.68 -6.88
CA ASP A 54 -6.95 -7.74 -7.50
C ASP A 54 -7.55 -6.34 -7.55
N ARG A 55 -8.78 -6.25 -8.06
CA ARG A 55 -9.39 -4.94 -8.25
C ARG A 55 -9.65 -4.23 -6.93
N GLY A 56 -10.06 -4.97 -5.91
CA GLY A 56 -10.28 -4.36 -4.60
C GLY A 56 -9.01 -3.80 -4.00
N ALA A 57 -7.92 -4.58 -4.10
CA ALA A 57 -6.65 -4.11 -3.60
C ALA A 57 -6.15 -2.91 -4.39
N LEU A 58 -6.38 -2.92 -5.70
CA LEU A 58 -5.97 -1.79 -6.54
C LEU A 58 -6.69 -0.52 -6.11
N LYS A 59 -8.00 -0.61 -5.90
CA LYS A 59 -8.77 0.56 -5.45
C LYS A 59 -8.29 1.05 -4.10
N PHE A 60 -7.94 0.13 -3.22
CA PHE A 60 -7.41 0.50 -1.91
C PHE A 60 -6.12 1.30 -2.06
N LEU A 61 -5.23 0.86 -2.94
CA LEU A 61 -3.97 1.57 -3.16
C LEU A 61 -4.22 2.97 -3.75
N VAL A 62 -5.19 3.08 -4.64
CA VAL A 62 -5.55 4.38 -5.21
C VAL A 62 -6.02 5.32 -4.10
N ILE A 63 -6.84 4.82 -3.19
CA ILE A 63 -7.33 5.63 -2.08
C ILE A 63 -6.18 6.04 -1.17
N CYS A 64 -5.25 5.13 -0.91
CA CYS A 64 -4.09 5.46 -0.09
C CYS A 64 -3.29 6.59 -0.72
N LYS A 65 -3.09 6.54 -2.03
CA LYS A 65 -2.35 7.58 -2.70
C LYS A 65 -3.08 8.90 -2.64
N ALA A 66 -4.40 8.87 -2.78
CA ALA A 66 -5.21 10.08 -2.70
C ALA A 66 -5.15 10.70 -1.31
N GLU A 67 -4.92 9.90 -0.28
CA GLU A 67 -4.82 10.39 1.09
C GLU A 67 -3.43 10.86 1.46
N GLY A 68 -2.52 10.89 0.49
CA GLY A 68 -1.19 11.43 0.72
C GLY A 68 -0.10 10.40 0.96
N MET A 69 -0.45 9.12 0.96
CA MET A 69 0.57 8.09 1.10
C MET A 69 1.34 7.92 -0.21
N ARG A 70 2.60 7.55 -0.08
CA ARG A 70 3.45 7.39 -1.25
C ARG A 70 3.59 5.91 -1.58
N LEU A 71 3.42 5.57 -2.86
CA LEU A 71 3.60 4.20 -3.34
C LEU A 71 4.94 4.13 -4.05
N GLU A 72 5.78 3.17 -3.64
CA GLU A 72 7.10 3.02 -4.22
C GLU A 72 7.30 1.62 -4.76
N ASN A 73 8.16 1.53 -5.77
CA ASN A 73 8.55 0.26 -6.38
C ASN A 73 7.35 -0.50 -6.94
N CYS A 74 6.43 0.23 -7.51
CA CYS A 74 5.22 -0.32 -8.09
C CYS A 74 5.56 -1.01 -9.40
N LEU A 75 5.00 -2.21 -9.60
CA LEU A 75 5.17 -2.88 -10.87
C LEU A 75 4.49 -2.08 -11.97
N GLY A 76 5.04 -2.15 -13.19
CA GLY A 76 4.57 -1.31 -14.28
C GLY A 76 3.07 -1.38 -14.51
N TYR A 77 2.52 -2.60 -14.59
CA TYR A 77 1.10 -2.73 -14.88
C TYR A 77 0.24 -2.23 -13.72
N ILE A 78 0.73 -2.36 -12.50
CA ILE A 78 0.00 -1.87 -11.33
C ILE A 78 0.00 -0.34 -11.33
N CYS A 79 1.14 0.26 -11.66
CA CYS A 79 1.22 1.71 -11.75
C CYS A 79 0.27 2.26 -12.78
N GLU A 80 0.20 1.63 -13.94
CA GLU A 80 -0.70 2.07 -14.99
C GLU A 80 -2.15 1.97 -14.55
N TRP A 81 -2.49 0.88 -13.87
CA TRP A 81 -3.85 0.71 -13.38
C TRP A 81 -4.22 1.78 -12.37
N ILE A 82 -3.29 2.09 -11.46
CA ILE A 82 -3.54 3.13 -10.46
C ILE A 82 -3.78 4.46 -11.15
N MET A 83 -3.00 4.78 -12.17
CA MET A 83 -3.17 6.04 -12.87
C MET A 83 -4.50 6.10 -13.59
N ARG A 84 -4.96 4.98 -14.14
CA ARG A 84 -6.25 4.94 -14.82
C ARG A 84 -7.40 5.12 -13.84
N GLU A 85 -7.32 4.45 -12.69
CA GLU A 85 -8.38 4.54 -11.69
C GLU A 85 -8.47 5.92 -11.07
N LYS A 86 -7.40 6.67 -11.14
CA LYS A 86 -7.36 7.98 -10.51
C LYS A 86 -8.23 9.00 -11.20
N ARG A 87 -8.69 8.69 -12.39
CA ARG A 87 -9.51 9.61 -13.16
C ARG A 87 -10.94 9.66 -12.72
#